data_e7fda641f42aeafe0bcf0fcb9a143d34
#
_entry.id   e7fda641f42aeafe0bcf0fcb9a143d34
#
_cell.length_a   1.000
_cell.length_b   1.000
_cell.length_c   1.000
_cell.angle_alpha   90.00
_cell.angle_beta   90.00
_cell.angle_gamma   90.00
#
_symmetry.space_group_name_H-M   'P 1'
#
loop_
_entity.id
_entity.type
_entity.pdbx_description
1 polymer ?
#
loop_
_entity_poly.entity_id
_entity_poly.type
_entity_poly.pdbx_seq_one_letter_code
_entity_poly.pdbx_strand_id
1 'polypeptide(L)'
;PGDDTTIACIKVRERKVVNLLFGPPRNPDDANTMMALFFAKKGRHIISGGTTSSIAAKYLGRRLETGIDYIDPEIPPTAKIEGVDLVTEGVITLSRVLDYARDYADKNEMHANWQNKKDGASLIANMLFEEATDINFYIGRAVNPAHQNPNLPIGFNIKMQLAEQLGETLKKMGKTVNVSYF
;
A
#
# COMPACT_ATOMS: atom_id res chain seq x y z
N PRO A 1 -16.68 -42.63 -20.48
CA PRO A 1 -15.92 -41.67 -21.22
C PRO A 1 -16.54 -40.31 -20.94
N GLY A 2 -15.75 -39.41 -20.31
CA GLY A 2 -16.18 -38.04 -20.08
C GLY A 2 -15.78 -37.21 -21.29
N ASP A 3 -16.64 -36.32 -21.73
CA ASP A 3 -16.29 -35.33 -22.75
C ASP A 3 -15.49 -34.19 -22.08
N ASP A 4 -14.46 -33.70 -22.74
CA ASP A 4 -13.69 -32.56 -22.30
C ASP A 4 -14.59 -31.33 -22.29
N THR A 5 -14.61 -30.61 -21.14
CA THR A 5 -15.38 -29.39 -20.98
C THR A 5 -14.45 -28.21 -20.84
N THR A 6 -14.56 -27.20 -21.70
CA THR A 6 -13.83 -25.94 -21.61
C THR A 6 -14.79 -24.81 -21.24
N ILE A 7 -14.47 -24.08 -20.18
CA ILE A 7 -15.24 -22.91 -19.74
C ILE A 7 -14.35 -21.67 -19.89
N ALA A 8 -14.82 -20.66 -20.61
CA ALA A 8 -14.18 -19.36 -20.71
C ALA A 8 -15.04 -18.30 -20.01
N CYS A 9 -14.43 -17.53 -19.10
CA CYS A 9 -15.10 -16.41 -18.42
C CYS A 9 -14.39 -15.09 -18.77
N ILE A 10 -15.15 -14.12 -19.28
CA ILE A 10 -14.68 -12.77 -19.58
C ILE A 10 -15.32 -11.80 -18.59
N LYS A 11 -14.49 -11.11 -17.77
CA LYS A 11 -14.94 -10.08 -16.85
C LYS A 11 -14.50 -8.71 -17.32
N VAL A 12 -15.45 -7.88 -17.79
CA VAL A 12 -15.18 -6.47 -18.13
C VAL A 12 -15.30 -5.64 -16.85
N ARG A 13 -14.27 -4.83 -16.56
CA ARG A 13 -14.23 -3.93 -15.41
C ARG A 13 -13.91 -2.50 -15.85
N GLU A 14 -14.50 -1.53 -15.17
CA GLU A 14 -14.06 -0.15 -15.28
C GLU A 14 -12.64 -0.02 -14.69
N ARG A 15 -11.79 0.79 -15.35
CA ARG A 15 -10.43 1.05 -14.89
C ARG A 15 -10.45 1.88 -13.60
N LYS A 16 -9.93 1.33 -12.52
CA LYS A 16 -9.78 2.01 -11.22
C LYS A 16 -8.33 2.02 -10.79
N VAL A 17 -7.77 3.21 -10.65
CA VAL A 17 -6.36 3.42 -10.29
C VAL A 17 -6.25 3.71 -8.80
N VAL A 18 -5.32 3.02 -8.13
CA VAL A 18 -4.91 3.30 -6.76
C VAL A 18 -3.42 3.61 -6.74
N ASN A 19 -3.06 4.72 -6.12
CA ASN A 19 -1.69 5.16 -5.94
C ASN A 19 -1.30 4.98 -4.48
N LEU A 20 -0.21 4.26 -4.20
CA LEU A 20 0.29 4.01 -2.85
C LEU A 20 1.69 4.59 -2.70
N LEU A 21 1.84 5.50 -1.76
CA LEU A 21 3.10 6.13 -1.37
C LEU A 21 3.60 5.52 -0.07
N PHE A 22 4.83 4.98 -0.08
CA PHE A 22 5.41 4.30 1.07
C PHE A 22 6.88 4.66 1.28
N GLY A 23 7.16 5.32 2.37
CA GLY A 23 8.49 5.77 2.77
C GLY A 23 8.89 7.12 2.16
N PRO A 24 9.74 7.89 2.85
CA PRO A 24 10.32 9.13 2.32
C PRO A 24 11.40 8.83 1.28
N PRO A 25 11.70 9.76 0.36
CA PRO A 25 12.76 9.60 -0.64
C PRO A 25 14.13 9.51 0.04
N ARG A 26 15.10 8.87 -0.65
CA ARG A 26 16.47 8.74 -0.16
C ARG A 26 17.15 10.11 0.01
N ASN A 27 17.00 10.98 -0.99
CA ASN A 27 17.43 12.36 -0.91
C ASN A 27 16.24 13.25 -0.51
N PRO A 28 16.30 13.99 0.61
CA PRO A 28 15.23 14.89 1.04
C PRO A 28 14.85 15.94 -0.01
N ASP A 29 15.77 16.35 -0.89
CA ASP A 29 15.50 17.32 -1.95
C ASP A 29 14.52 16.79 -3.00
N ASP A 30 14.41 15.47 -3.16
CA ASP A 30 13.49 14.81 -4.07
C ASP A 30 12.04 14.76 -3.53
N ALA A 31 11.81 15.19 -2.29
CA ALA A 31 10.50 15.09 -1.66
C ALA A 31 9.40 15.82 -2.44
N ASN A 32 9.67 17.04 -2.90
CA ASN A 32 8.70 17.79 -3.69
C ASN A 32 8.40 17.14 -5.05
N THR A 33 9.43 16.60 -5.72
CA THR A 33 9.27 15.89 -6.99
C THR A 33 8.45 14.61 -6.81
N MET A 34 8.74 13.83 -5.77
CA MET A 34 8.00 12.62 -5.43
C MET A 34 6.52 12.93 -5.15
N MET A 35 6.23 13.98 -4.35
CA MET A 35 4.86 14.39 -4.05
C MET A 35 4.13 14.91 -5.29
N ALA A 36 4.80 15.71 -6.12
CA ALA A 36 4.22 16.21 -7.36
C ALA A 36 3.83 15.08 -8.31
N LEU A 37 4.69 14.08 -8.49
CA LEU A 37 4.43 12.92 -9.33
C LEU A 37 3.31 12.05 -8.76
N PHE A 38 3.27 11.88 -7.44
CA PHE A 38 2.23 11.10 -6.75
C PHE A 38 0.86 11.76 -6.89
N PHE A 39 0.73 13.04 -6.55
CA PHE A 39 -0.56 13.74 -6.58
C PHE A 39 -1.03 14.12 -8.00
N ALA A 40 -0.15 14.17 -8.99
CA ALA A 40 -0.53 14.37 -10.39
C ALA A 40 -1.29 13.18 -11.00
N LYS A 41 -1.19 11.98 -10.39
CA LYS A 41 -1.90 10.79 -10.89
C LYS A 41 -3.36 10.84 -10.50
N LYS A 42 -4.22 10.50 -11.47
CA LYS A 42 -5.65 10.28 -11.21
C LYS A 42 -5.84 8.99 -10.41
N GLY A 43 -6.92 8.92 -9.65
CA GLY A 43 -7.29 7.76 -8.86
C GLY A 43 -7.23 8.04 -7.36
N ARG A 44 -7.35 6.99 -6.56
CA ARG A 44 -7.30 7.10 -5.10
C ARG A 44 -5.85 7.14 -4.62
N HIS A 45 -5.62 7.83 -3.50
CA HIS A 45 -4.30 8.05 -2.94
C HIS A 45 -4.22 7.47 -1.53
N ILE A 46 -3.29 6.52 -1.35
CA ILE A 46 -2.95 5.93 -0.04
C ILE A 46 -1.55 6.40 0.34
N ILE A 47 -1.37 6.87 1.55
CA ILE A 47 -0.06 7.21 2.11
C ILE A 47 0.19 6.32 3.32
N SER A 48 1.31 5.59 3.31
CA SER A 48 1.70 4.69 4.39
C SER A 48 3.05 5.09 4.98
N GLY A 49 3.02 5.42 6.28
CA GLY A 49 4.18 5.84 7.06
C GLY A 49 4.10 7.26 7.61
N GLY A 50 4.37 7.42 8.91
CA GLY A 50 4.22 8.70 9.62
C GLY A 50 5.09 9.84 9.03
N THR A 51 6.38 9.57 8.76
CA THR A 51 7.27 10.56 8.13
C THR A 51 6.79 10.95 6.74
N THR A 52 6.35 9.96 5.95
CA THR A 52 5.82 10.19 4.60
C THR A 52 4.57 11.04 4.64
N SER A 53 3.67 10.76 5.58
CA SER A 53 2.43 11.51 5.80
C SER A 53 2.70 12.96 6.20
N SER A 54 3.72 13.19 7.06
CA SER A 54 4.14 14.53 7.44
C SER A 54 4.68 15.34 6.25
N ILE A 55 5.46 14.71 5.36
CA ILE A 55 5.95 15.34 4.13
C ILE A 55 4.78 15.67 3.20
N ALA A 56 3.84 14.75 3.03
CA ALA A 56 2.66 14.95 2.18
C ALA A 56 1.76 16.08 2.71
N ALA A 57 1.51 16.11 4.02
CA ALA A 57 0.72 17.17 4.67
C ALA A 57 1.37 18.56 4.46
N LYS A 58 2.70 18.63 4.63
CA LYS A 58 3.46 19.86 4.37
C LYS A 58 3.38 20.29 2.90
N TYR A 59 3.53 19.35 1.97
CA TYR A 59 3.43 19.60 0.53
C TYR A 59 2.06 20.17 0.13
N LEU A 60 0.99 19.59 0.69
CA LEU A 60 -0.39 20.02 0.42
C LEU A 60 -0.78 21.30 1.19
N GLY A 61 0.02 21.76 2.16
CA GLY A 61 -0.35 22.84 3.08
C GLY A 61 -1.56 22.47 3.96
N ARG A 62 -1.71 21.20 4.32
CA ARG A 62 -2.82 20.63 5.10
C ARG A 62 -2.34 20.08 6.44
N ARG A 63 -3.28 19.92 7.37
CA ARG A 63 -2.99 19.29 8.67
C ARG A 63 -3.00 17.77 8.55
N LEU A 64 -2.10 17.12 9.28
CA LEU A 64 -2.12 15.68 9.53
C LEU A 64 -2.84 15.47 10.87
N GLU A 65 -4.01 14.85 10.83
CA GLU A 65 -4.82 14.49 12.00
C GLU A 65 -4.64 12.99 12.26
N THR A 66 -3.94 12.65 13.33
CA THR A 66 -3.74 11.25 13.72
C THR A 66 -4.93 10.76 14.52
N GLY A 67 -5.48 9.61 14.12
CA GLY A 67 -6.48 8.89 14.92
C GLY A 67 -5.85 8.32 16.19
N ILE A 68 -6.66 8.15 17.22
CA ILE A 68 -6.26 7.55 18.50
C ILE A 68 -6.97 6.22 18.74
N ASP A 69 -7.98 5.89 17.94
CA ASP A 69 -8.80 4.71 18.14
C ASP A 69 -8.18 3.49 17.44
N TYR A 70 -7.81 2.50 18.24
CA TYR A 70 -7.36 1.20 17.75
C TYR A 70 -8.60 0.33 17.46
N ILE A 71 -8.93 0.17 16.17
CA ILE A 71 -9.98 -0.75 15.72
C ILE A 71 -9.51 -2.21 15.84
N ASP A 72 -8.26 -2.44 15.50
CA ASP A 72 -7.54 -3.69 15.73
C ASP A 72 -6.32 -3.38 16.61
N PRO A 73 -6.09 -4.07 17.73
CA PRO A 73 -5.00 -3.76 18.65
C PRO A 73 -3.61 -3.99 18.03
N GLU A 74 -3.51 -4.80 16.98
CA GLU A 74 -2.25 -5.07 16.27
C GLU A 74 -1.98 -4.12 15.10
N ILE A 75 -2.99 -3.30 14.71
CA ILE A 75 -2.88 -2.37 13.58
C ILE A 75 -2.97 -0.93 14.11
N PRO A 76 -1.92 -0.12 13.91
CA PRO A 76 -1.95 1.28 14.32
C PRO A 76 -3.12 2.06 13.71
N PRO A 77 -3.64 3.08 14.42
CA PRO A 77 -4.74 3.90 13.93
C PRO A 77 -4.43 4.56 12.60
N THR A 78 -5.47 4.81 11.82
CA THR A 78 -5.38 5.62 10.61
C THR A 78 -5.26 7.11 10.95
N ALA A 79 -4.75 7.88 10.00
CA ALA A 79 -4.73 9.34 10.07
C ALA A 79 -5.53 9.95 8.91
N LYS A 80 -5.70 11.27 8.94
CA LYS A 80 -6.40 12.02 7.90
C LYS A 80 -5.55 13.18 7.40
N ILE A 81 -5.54 13.37 6.10
CA ILE A 81 -5.03 14.56 5.42
C ILE A 81 -6.10 14.93 4.39
N GLU A 82 -6.57 16.16 4.38
CA GLU A 82 -7.55 16.61 3.39
C GLU A 82 -6.99 16.46 1.96
N GLY A 83 -7.72 15.76 1.10
CA GLY A 83 -7.29 15.44 -0.26
C GLY A 83 -6.54 14.11 -0.41
N VAL A 84 -6.43 13.32 0.65
CA VAL A 84 -5.87 11.96 0.64
C VAL A 84 -6.95 10.97 1.06
N ASP A 85 -7.12 9.88 0.31
CA ASP A 85 -8.19 8.91 0.57
C ASP A 85 -7.92 8.06 1.83
N LEU A 86 -6.66 7.71 2.10
CA LEU A 86 -6.28 6.92 3.25
C LEU A 86 -4.85 7.21 3.68
N VAL A 87 -4.66 7.41 4.98
CA VAL A 87 -3.34 7.58 5.60
C VAL A 87 -3.19 6.54 6.72
N THR A 88 -2.10 5.76 6.66
CA THR A 88 -1.82 4.69 7.64
C THR A 88 -0.41 4.79 8.19
N GLU A 89 -0.14 4.02 9.23
CA GLU A 89 1.22 3.67 9.62
C GLU A 89 1.90 2.88 8.48
N GLY A 90 3.21 2.72 8.56
CA GLY A 90 4.03 2.16 7.49
C GLY A 90 4.14 0.63 7.50
N VAL A 91 5.25 0.14 8.10
CA VAL A 91 5.68 -1.26 7.96
C VAL A 91 4.69 -2.25 8.57
N ILE A 92 4.15 -1.97 9.77
CA ILE A 92 3.23 -2.88 10.47
C ILE A 92 1.97 -3.08 9.63
N THR A 93 1.36 -1.99 9.20
CA THR A 93 0.14 -2.02 8.39
C THR A 93 0.36 -2.75 7.05
N LEU A 94 1.44 -2.41 6.32
CA LEU A 94 1.71 -3.04 5.03
C LEU A 94 2.15 -4.50 5.13
N SER A 95 2.80 -4.91 6.23
CA SER A 95 3.07 -6.33 6.50
C SER A 95 1.77 -7.13 6.63
N ARG A 96 0.80 -6.60 7.36
CA ARG A 96 -0.53 -7.22 7.47
C ARG A 96 -1.25 -7.28 6.13
N VAL A 97 -1.16 -6.22 5.32
CA VAL A 97 -1.71 -6.21 3.95
C VAL A 97 -1.06 -7.30 3.09
N LEU A 98 0.25 -7.51 3.20
CA LEU A 98 0.95 -8.57 2.46
C LEU A 98 0.47 -9.96 2.89
N ASP A 99 0.23 -10.20 4.19
CA ASP A 99 -0.32 -11.47 4.67
C ASP A 99 -1.72 -11.73 4.09
N TYR A 100 -2.59 -10.72 4.10
CA TYR A 100 -3.91 -10.78 3.46
C TYR A 100 -3.82 -11.01 1.94
N ALA A 101 -2.84 -10.35 1.28
CA ALA A 101 -2.64 -10.49 -0.16
C ALA A 101 -2.23 -11.92 -0.55
N ARG A 102 -1.33 -12.53 0.22
CA ARG A 102 -0.87 -13.90 -0.01
C ARG A 102 -1.99 -14.89 0.14
N ASP A 103 -2.77 -14.75 1.22
CA ASP A 103 -3.93 -15.60 1.46
C ASP A 103 -5.00 -15.42 0.36
N TYR A 104 -5.30 -14.18 0.00
CA TYR A 104 -6.27 -13.89 -1.07
C TYR A 104 -5.86 -14.48 -2.43
N ALA A 105 -4.55 -14.48 -2.74
CA ALA A 105 -4.03 -15.06 -3.98
C ALA A 105 -3.97 -16.60 -3.97
N ASP A 106 -4.07 -17.25 -2.82
CA ASP A 106 -4.02 -18.70 -2.65
C ASP A 106 -5.42 -19.26 -2.30
N LYS A 107 -5.77 -19.30 -1.04
CA LYS A 107 -6.99 -19.98 -0.55
C LYS A 107 -8.11 -19.06 -0.13
N ASN A 108 -7.77 -17.79 0.14
CA ASN A 108 -8.71 -16.76 0.61
C ASN A 108 -9.44 -17.12 1.93
N GLU A 109 -8.75 -17.83 2.82
CA GLU A 109 -9.30 -18.24 4.11
C GLU A 109 -9.45 -17.05 5.09
N MET A 110 -8.61 -16.02 4.93
CA MET A 110 -8.60 -14.82 5.78
C MET A 110 -9.58 -13.72 5.30
N HIS A 111 -10.38 -13.96 4.28
CA HIS A 111 -11.28 -12.92 3.71
C HIS A 111 -12.18 -12.26 4.77
N ALA A 112 -12.78 -13.05 5.66
CA ALA A 112 -13.61 -12.53 6.75
C ALA A 112 -12.83 -11.68 7.77
N ASN A 113 -11.48 -11.80 7.82
CA ASN A 113 -10.66 -11.06 8.76
C ASN A 113 -10.47 -9.59 8.37
N TRP A 114 -10.70 -9.22 7.11
CA TRP A 114 -10.45 -7.87 6.63
C TRP A 114 -11.62 -7.24 5.82
N GLN A 115 -12.47 -8.04 5.15
CA GLN A 115 -13.46 -7.56 4.17
C GLN A 115 -14.36 -6.42 4.69
N ASN A 116 -14.82 -6.50 5.94
CA ASN A 116 -15.76 -5.52 6.51
C ASN A 116 -15.16 -4.71 7.66
N LYS A 117 -13.86 -4.82 7.89
CA LYS A 117 -13.18 -4.06 8.93
C LYS A 117 -12.72 -2.69 8.44
N LYS A 118 -12.48 -1.79 9.40
CA LYS A 118 -12.11 -0.39 9.14
C LYS A 118 -10.74 -0.01 9.66
N ASP A 119 -9.93 -1.00 10.11
CA ASP A 119 -8.53 -0.77 10.39
C ASP A 119 -7.73 -0.47 9.12
N GLY A 120 -6.53 0.12 9.26
CA GLY A 120 -5.73 0.58 8.13
C GLY A 120 -5.37 -0.51 7.14
N ALA A 121 -5.05 -1.73 7.60
CA ALA A 121 -4.68 -2.84 6.74
C ALA A 121 -5.88 -3.35 5.94
N SER A 122 -7.03 -3.48 6.58
CA SER A 122 -8.28 -3.90 5.94
C SER A 122 -8.76 -2.90 4.88
N LEU A 123 -8.64 -1.61 5.16
CA LEU A 123 -8.98 -0.57 4.18
C LEU A 123 -8.05 -0.60 2.96
N ILE A 124 -6.74 -0.78 3.16
CA ILE A 124 -5.79 -0.94 2.05
C ILE A 124 -6.11 -2.20 1.26
N ALA A 125 -6.37 -3.34 1.93
CA ALA A 125 -6.72 -4.59 1.27
C ALA A 125 -7.96 -4.45 0.37
N ASN A 126 -9.03 -3.85 0.87
CA ASN A 126 -10.24 -3.57 0.07
C ASN A 126 -9.91 -2.71 -1.16
N MET A 127 -9.15 -1.61 -0.98
CA MET A 127 -8.80 -0.73 -2.10
C MET A 127 -7.92 -1.43 -3.14
N LEU A 128 -6.94 -2.24 -2.72
CA LEU A 128 -6.01 -2.90 -3.65
C LEU A 128 -6.57 -4.18 -4.26
N PHE A 129 -7.28 -5.03 -3.47
CA PHE A 129 -7.70 -6.35 -3.95
C PHE A 129 -9.04 -6.30 -4.67
N GLU A 130 -10.03 -5.59 -4.10
CA GLU A 130 -11.39 -5.56 -4.64
C GLU A 130 -11.62 -4.44 -5.66
N GLU A 131 -11.14 -3.22 -5.35
CA GLU A 131 -11.47 -2.06 -6.17
C GLU A 131 -10.50 -1.85 -7.33
N ALA A 132 -9.18 -1.87 -7.07
CA ALA A 132 -8.16 -1.50 -8.04
C ALA A 132 -8.08 -2.46 -9.24
N THR A 133 -7.87 -1.90 -10.42
CA THR A 133 -7.37 -2.62 -11.60
C THR A 133 -5.90 -2.33 -11.85
N ASP A 134 -5.50 -1.08 -11.61
CA ASP A 134 -4.14 -0.57 -11.79
C ASP A 134 -3.65 0.04 -10.48
N ILE A 135 -2.42 -0.27 -10.11
CA ILE A 135 -1.79 0.15 -8.88
C ILE A 135 -0.43 0.77 -9.19
N ASN A 136 -0.20 1.99 -8.70
CA ASN A 136 1.09 2.64 -8.79
C ASN A 136 1.72 2.74 -7.41
N PHE A 137 2.88 2.14 -7.23
CA PHE A 137 3.69 2.26 -6.04
C PHE A 137 4.74 3.36 -6.19
N TYR A 138 4.80 4.24 -5.22
CA TYR A 138 5.81 5.29 -5.04
C TYR A 138 6.60 4.96 -3.80
N ILE A 139 7.79 4.41 -3.97
CA ILE A 139 8.57 3.84 -2.87
C ILE A 139 9.78 4.71 -2.57
N GLY A 140 9.77 5.34 -1.41
CA GLY A 140 10.92 6.08 -0.91
C GLY A 140 11.96 5.15 -0.30
N ARG A 141 13.22 5.33 -0.72
CA ARG A 141 14.35 4.49 -0.31
C ARG A 141 15.13 5.01 0.90
N ALA A 142 14.64 6.03 1.59
CA ALA A 142 15.28 6.46 2.83
C ALA A 142 15.33 5.31 3.83
N VAL A 143 16.50 5.13 4.42
CA VAL A 143 16.72 4.13 5.47
C VAL A 143 16.42 4.78 6.81
N ASN A 144 15.54 4.17 7.62
CA ASN A 144 15.34 4.64 8.98
C ASN A 144 16.39 3.99 9.89
N PRO A 145 17.30 4.77 10.50
CA PRO A 145 18.34 4.24 11.40
C PRO A 145 17.77 3.43 12.57
N ALA A 146 16.55 3.76 13.04
CA ALA A 146 15.87 3.06 14.13
C ALA A 146 15.45 1.61 13.77
N HIS A 147 15.41 1.27 12.49
CA HIS A 147 15.09 -0.08 12.00
C HIS A 147 16.31 -0.82 11.45
N GLN A 148 17.53 -0.27 11.63
CA GLN A 148 18.75 -0.96 11.28
C GLN A 148 19.14 -1.92 12.40
N ASN A 149 19.00 -3.22 12.15
CA ASN A 149 19.66 -4.23 12.96
C ASN A 149 21.13 -4.28 12.53
N PRO A 150 22.11 -3.95 13.42
CA PRO A 150 23.53 -3.92 13.06
C PRO A 150 24.07 -5.29 12.61
N ASN A 151 23.32 -6.37 12.84
CA ASN A 151 23.69 -7.73 12.44
C ASN A 151 23.09 -8.17 11.09
N LEU A 152 22.33 -7.31 10.40
CA LEU A 152 21.81 -7.60 9.07
C LEU A 152 22.72 -7.00 7.99
N PRO A 153 22.91 -7.67 6.85
CA PRO A 153 23.69 -7.13 5.73
C PRO A 153 23.20 -5.75 5.31
N ILE A 154 24.13 -4.84 5.06
CA ILE A 154 23.88 -3.50 4.54
C ILE A 154 23.09 -3.63 3.22
N GLY A 155 21.82 -3.31 3.24
CA GLY A 155 20.95 -3.43 2.06
C GLY A 155 19.62 -4.14 2.32
N PHE A 156 19.42 -4.70 3.49
CA PHE A 156 18.17 -5.36 3.86
C PHE A 156 17.11 -4.32 4.22
N ASN A 157 16.50 -3.74 3.20
CA ASN A 157 15.46 -2.74 3.37
C ASN A 157 14.08 -3.43 3.42
N ILE A 158 13.53 -3.61 4.61
CA ILE A 158 12.21 -4.23 4.84
C ILE A 158 11.12 -3.57 3.97
N LYS A 159 11.18 -2.25 3.79
CA LYS A 159 10.21 -1.52 2.95
C LYS A 159 10.27 -1.97 1.48
N MET A 160 11.48 -2.14 0.96
CA MET A 160 11.68 -2.57 -0.43
C MET A 160 11.13 -3.98 -0.65
N GLN A 161 11.42 -4.89 0.28
CA GLN A 161 10.91 -6.26 0.20
C GLN A 161 9.39 -6.32 0.32
N LEU A 162 8.80 -5.54 1.23
CA LEU A 162 7.34 -5.45 1.35
C LEU A 162 6.72 -4.95 0.04
N ALA A 163 7.26 -3.88 -0.54
CA ALA A 163 6.75 -3.33 -1.78
C ALA A 163 6.87 -4.32 -2.95
N GLU A 164 8.01 -5.00 -3.07
CA GLU A 164 8.27 -6.00 -4.10
C GLU A 164 7.34 -7.20 -3.97
N GLN A 165 7.27 -7.81 -2.78
CA GLN A 165 6.44 -8.98 -2.53
C GLN A 165 4.94 -8.67 -2.67
N LEU A 166 4.50 -7.51 -2.19
CA LEU A 166 3.12 -7.06 -2.37
C LEU A 166 2.82 -6.83 -3.86
N GLY A 167 3.72 -6.17 -4.58
CA GLY A 167 3.58 -5.93 -6.02
C GLY A 167 3.46 -7.23 -6.82
N GLU A 168 4.32 -8.22 -6.55
CA GLU A 168 4.27 -9.52 -7.21
C GLU A 168 3.00 -10.29 -6.88
N THR A 169 2.54 -10.21 -5.62
CA THR A 169 1.30 -10.88 -5.22
C THR A 169 0.08 -10.23 -5.90
N LEU A 170 0.03 -8.91 -5.99
CA LEU A 170 -1.04 -8.19 -6.70
C LEU A 170 -1.06 -8.50 -8.20
N LYS A 171 0.10 -8.66 -8.84
CA LYS A 171 0.18 -9.12 -10.24
C LYS A 171 -0.41 -10.51 -10.40
N LYS A 172 -0.16 -11.45 -9.48
CA LYS A 172 -0.80 -12.78 -9.49
C LYS A 172 -2.32 -12.72 -9.39
N MET A 173 -2.87 -11.69 -8.73
CA MET A 173 -4.31 -11.41 -8.68
C MET A 173 -4.85 -10.76 -9.99
N GLY A 174 -4.01 -10.59 -11.02
CA GLY A 174 -4.37 -9.95 -12.28
C GLY A 174 -4.40 -8.43 -12.24
N LYS A 175 -3.74 -7.79 -11.26
CA LYS A 175 -3.61 -6.33 -11.23
C LYS A 175 -2.44 -5.85 -12.08
N THR A 176 -2.58 -4.67 -12.69
CA THR A 176 -1.44 -3.97 -13.31
C THR A 176 -0.70 -3.21 -12.22
N VAL A 177 0.58 -3.53 -11.98
CA VAL A 177 1.37 -2.88 -10.92
C VAL A 177 2.59 -2.20 -11.52
N ASN A 178 2.71 -0.89 -11.29
CA ASN A 178 3.87 -0.07 -11.64
C ASN A 178 4.58 0.38 -10.36
N VAL A 179 5.91 0.39 -10.36
CA VAL A 179 6.71 0.80 -9.21
C VAL A 179 7.68 1.89 -9.60
N SER A 180 7.69 2.98 -8.83
CA SER A 180 8.64 4.09 -8.95
C SER A 180 9.41 4.23 -7.64
N TYR A 181 10.73 4.36 -7.73
CA TYR A 181 11.62 4.48 -6.58
C TYR A 181 12.22 5.88 -6.48
N PHE A 182 12.35 6.37 -5.24
CA PHE A 182 12.86 7.72 -4.91
C PHE A 182 13.93 7.70 -3.82
#